data_0b15cbf90c35e4b756facec56c83dd26
#
_entry.id   0b15cbf90c35e4b756facec56c83dd26
#
_cell.length_a   1.000
_cell.length_b   1.000
_cell.length_c   1.000
_cell.angle_alpha   90.00
_cell.angle_beta   90.00
_cell.angle_gamma   90.00
#
_symmetry.space_group_name_H-M   'P 1'
#
loop_
_entity.id
_entity.type
_entity.pdbx_description
1 polymer ?
#
loop_
_entity_poly.entity_id
_entity_poly.type
_entity_poly.pdbx_seq_one_letter_code
_entity_poly.pdbx_strand_id
1 'polypeptide(L)'
;NGSRVAKSRIFAKNREDSWVAMCYDIHFCTANLFLNRARVRIGLSARLVGTGFAVTSDFLREIDGFKTETITEDAEFFAICAARGEKIGFCEDAITYDEQSLGFMTSLIQRKRWMSGIMQVLVLKFNDLIRGLFRKESAKYSLDTLIQFTFAYIQAVIPFVLLLGIIDRPMAFIHSLPMTILTGYIYILSTALIVLFFEKRLKFSRNVIAGILLYPLFVISFIPLQTVSLFKKTVDWKETEHTGVRMYGEKSNKKNHHKKKQKHNHKVS
;
A
#
# COMPACT_ATOMS: atom_id res chain seq x y z
N ASN A 1 -3.79 20.73 -14.44
CA ASN A 1 -5.05 19.98 -14.18
C ASN A 1 -5.93 20.61 -13.08
N GLY A 2 -5.55 21.72 -12.45
CA GLY A 2 -6.36 22.43 -11.47
C GLY A 2 -6.55 21.73 -10.11
N SER A 3 -5.95 20.55 -9.87
CA SER A 3 -6.04 19.87 -8.59
C SER A 3 -5.04 20.45 -7.58
N ARG A 4 -5.51 20.76 -6.36
CA ARG A 4 -4.66 21.27 -5.28
C ARG A 4 -3.83 20.17 -4.62
N VAL A 5 -4.25 18.90 -4.78
CA VAL A 5 -3.50 17.70 -4.39
C VAL A 5 -3.39 16.77 -5.58
N ALA A 6 -2.20 16.29 -5.87
CA ALA A 6 -1.95 15.41 -7.00
C ALA A 6 -1.05 14.23 -6.61
N LYS A 7 -1.35 13.06 -7.18
CA LYS A 7 -0.62 11.81 -6.98
C LYS A 7 0.06 11.38 -8.28
N SER A 8 1.32 10.98 -8.19
CA SER A 8 2.07 10.38 -9.29
C SER A 8 1.84 8.87 -9.40
N ARG A 9 2.26 8.27 -10.50
CA ARG A 9 2.47 6.82 -10.57
C ARG A 9 3.63 6.41 -9.68
N ILE A 10 3.51 5.26 -9.02
CA ILE A 10 4.59 4.69 -8.22
C ILE A 10 5.00 3.34 -8.77
N PHE A 11 6.30 3.08 -8.74
CA PHE A 11 6.89 1.78 -9.08
C PHE A 11 8.00 1.43 -8.10
N ALA A 12 8.25 0.13 -7.92
CA ALA A 12 9.42 -0.32 -7.18
C ALA A 12 10.70 -0.07 -8.00
N LYS A 13 11.67 0.65 -7.38
CA LYS A 13 12.98 0.94 -7.98
C LYS A 13 13.81 -0.34 -8.16
N ASN A 14 13.77 -1.21 -7.18
CA ASN A 14 14.60 -2.41 -7.04
C ASN A 14 13.83 -3.71 -7.27
N ARG A 15 12.80 -3.69 -8.12
CA ARG A 15 11.89 -4.83 -8.37
C ARG A 15 12.58 -6.13 -8.79
N GLU A 16 13.78 -6.05 -9.40
CA GLU A 16 14.53 -7.21 -9.89
C GLU A 16 15.49 -7.79 -8.84
N ASP A 17 15.66 -7.11 -7.70
CA ASP A 17 16.60 -7.51 -6.66
C ASP A 17 16.06 -8.66 -5.79
N SER A 18 14.71 -8.78 -5.65
CA SER A 18 14.07 -9.91 -4.97
C SER A 18 12.64 -10.13 -5.46
N TRP A 19 12.11 -11.33 -5.22
CA TRP A 19 10.70 -11.64 -5.47
C TRP A 19 9.75 -10.80 -4.62
N VAL A 20 10.16 -10.38 -3.43
CA VAL A 20 9.38 -9.53 -2.53
C VAL A 20 9.26 -8.12 -3.12
N ALA A 21 10.37 -7.54 -3.57
CA ALA A 21 10.37 -6.23 -4.23
C ALA A 21 9.54 -6.25 -5.52
N MET A 22 9.54 -7.37 -6.25
CA MET A 22 8.65 -7.55 -7.40
C MET A 22 7.18 -7.62 -7.01
N CYS A 23 6.83 -8.26 -5.89
CA CYS A 23 5.46 -8.24 -5.36
C CYS A 23 4.98 -6.82 -5.03
N TYR A 24 5.85 -5.97 -4.49
CA TYR A 24 5.54 -4.55 -4.29
C TYR A 24 5.33 -3.82 -5.62
N ASP A 25 6.14 -4.10 -6.64
CA ASP A 25 5.95 -3.50 -7.97
C ASP A 25 4.58 -3.86 -8.56
N ILE A 26 4.16 -5.12 -8.46
CA ILE A 26 2.82 -5.57 -8.87
C ILE A 26 1.74 -4.87 -8.05
N HIS A 27 1.93 -4.73 -6.75
CA HIS A 27 1.01 -4.02 -5.86
C HIS A 27 0.85 -2.54 -6.26
N PHE A 28 1.94 -1.86 -6.58
CA PHE A 28 1.90 -0.48 -7.07
C PHE A 28 1.27 -0.37 -8.47
N CYS A 29 1.55 -1.30 -9.39
CA CYS A 29 0.86 -1.37 -10.68
C CYS A 29 -0.65 -1.54 -10.50
N THR A 30 -1.08 -2.38 -9.54
CA THR A 30 -2.49 -2.56 -9.18
C THR A 30 -3.09 -1.24 -8.66
N ALA A 31 -2.38 -0.54 -7.78
CA ALA A 31 -2.81 0.74 -7.26
C ALA A 31 -2.87 1.82 -8.35
N ASN A 32 -1.86 1.91 -9.23
CA ASN A 32 -1.84 2.86 -10.35
C ASN A 32 -3.05 2.67 -11.26
N LEU A 33 -3.38 1.42 -11.61
CA LEU A 33 -4.45 1.11 -12.54
C LEU A 33 -5.84 1.26 -11.90
N PHE A 34 -6.08 0.58 -10.76
CA PHE A 34 -7.42 0.46 -10.17
C PHE A 34 -7.70 1.52 -9.11
N LEU A 35 -6.73 1.86 -8.24
CA LEU A 35 -6.96 2.79 -7.15
C LEU A 35 -6.70 4.26 -7.54
N ASN A 36 -6.01 4.50 -8.66
CA ASN A 36 -5.71 5.85 -9.13
C ASN A 36 -6.37 6.14 -10.48
N ARG A 37 -5.88 5.57 -11.58
CA ARG A 37 -6.36 5.87 -12.93
C ARG A 37 -7.86 5.62 -13.12
N ALA A 38 -8.34 4.41 -12.80
CA ALA A 38 -9.74 4.06 -12.97
C ALA A 38 -10.66 4.94 -12.10
N ARG A 39 -10.27 5.21 -10.87
CA ARG A 39 -11.06 6.00 -9.93
C ARG A 39 -11.17 7.47 -10.38
N VAL A 40 -10.07 8.07 -10.77
CA VAL A 40 -10.09 9.47 -11.26
C VAL A 40 -10.94 9.62 -12.53
N ARG A 41 -10.93 8.60 -13.41
CA ARG A 41 -11.78 8.57 -14.62
C ARG A 41 -13.28 8.55 -14.32
N ILE A 42 -13.70 7.91 -13.23
CA ILE A 42 -15.11 7.90 -12.79
C ILE A 42 -15.43 9.04 -11.82
N GLY A 43 -14.56 10.04 -11.68
CA GLY A 43 -14.79 11.25 -10.90
C GLY A 43 -14.52 11.11 -9.40
N LEU A 44 -13.87 10.03 -8.95
CA LEU A 44 -13.37 9.84 -7.59
C LEU A 44 -11.95 10.39 -7.43
N SER A 45 -11.39 10.31 -6.22
CA SER A 45 -10.01 10.70 -5.90
C SER A 45 -9.01 9.59 -6.17
N ALA A 46 -7.79 9.93 -6.58
CA ALA A 46 -6.65 9.03 -6.47
C ALA A 46 -6.35 8.76 -4.99
N ARG A 47 -5.89 7.55 -4.66
CA ARG A 47 -5.49 7.18 -3.30
C ARG A 47 -4.08 7.67 -3.01
N LEU A 48 -3.88 8.33 -1.88
CA LEU A 48 -2.55 8.67 -1.39
C LEU A 48 -1.89 7.45 -0.74
N VAL A 49 -0.59 7.36 -0.97
CA VAL A 49 0.33 6.45 -0.28
C VAL A 49 1.63 7.22 -0.07
N GLY A 50 2.39 6.95 0.96
CA GLY A 50 3.51 7.68 1.58
C GLY A 50 4.47 8.46 0.70
N THR A 51 4.47 8.26 -0.62
CA THR A 51 5.41 8.88 -1.56
C THR A 51 4.73 9.33 -2.84
N GLY A 52 5.38 10.22 -3.58
CA GLY A 52 4.94 10.63 -4.92
C GLY A 52 3.62 11.41 -4.95
N PHE A 53 3.37 12.29 -4.00
CA PHE A 53 2.26 13.25 -4.08
C PHE A 53 2.76 14.67 -3.83
N ALA A 54 2.01 15.63 -4.34
CA ALA A 54 2.26 17.05 -4.18
C ALA A 54 0.98 17.75 -3.70
N VAL A 55 1.15 18.78 -2.89
CA VAL A 55 0.08 19.59 -2.32
C VAL A 55 0.42 21.06 -2.54
N THR A 56 -0.57 21.87 -2.94
CA THR A 56 -0.37 23.31 -3.05
C THR A 56 -0.23 23.96 -1.67
N SER A 57 0.63 24.98 -1.59
CA SER A 57 0.82 25.74 -0.34
C SER A 57 -0.45 26.41 0.14
N ASP A 58 -1.34 26.82 -0.77
CA ASP A 58 -2.61 27.46 -0.41
C ASP A 58 -3.55 26.48 0.29
N PHE A 59 -3.64 25.24 -0.21
CA PHE A 59 -4.42 24.20 0.46
C PHE A 59 -3.84 23.83 1.83
N LEU A 60 -2.51 23.76 1.94
CA LEU A 60 -1.86 23.52 3.24
C LEU A 60 -2.14 24.64 4.24
N ARG A 61 -2.13 25.91 3.80
CA ARG A 61 -2.50 27.04 4.69
C ARG A 61 -3.97 26.98 5.12
N GLU A 62 -4.87 26.64 4.20
CA GLU A 62 -6.30 26.48 4.48
C GLU A 62 -6.60 25.43 5.55
N ILE A 63 -5.82 24.33 5.58
CA ILE A 63 -5.98 23.24 6.55
C ILE A 63 -5.08 23.38 7.78
N ASP A 64 -4.39 24.51 7.94
CA ASP A 64 -3.47 24.79 9.04
C ASP A 64 -2.24 23.85 9.05
N GLY A 65 -1.74 23.46 7.88
CA GLY A 65 -0.54 22.65 7.68
C GLY A 65 -0.82 21.16 7.54
N PHE A 66 0.26 20.39 7.37
CA PHE A 66 0.20 18.93 7.27
C PHE A 66 0.24 18.32 8.69
N LYS A 67 -0.91 18.35 9.37
CA LYS A 67 -1.06 17.84 10.74
C LYS A 67 -1.74 16.48 10.71
N THR A 68 -1.02 15.44 11.12
CA THR A 68 -1.49 14.06 11.20
C THR A 68 -1.07 13.44 12.53
N GLU A 69 -1.88 12.54 13.06
CA GLU A 69 -1.71 11.92 14.37
C GLU A 69 -1.37 10.44 14.28
N THR A 70 -1.60 9.84 13.11
CA THR A 70 -1.40 8.40 12.93
C THR A 70 -0.06 8.07 12.28
N ILE A 71 0.38 6.81 12.43
CA ILE A 71 1.61 6.29 11.80
C ILE A 71 1.52 6.13 10.27
N THR A 72 0.36 6.43 9.68
CA THR A 72 0.10 6.46 8.23
C THR A 72 -0.45 7.82 7.87
N GLU A 73 0.44 8.81 7.91
CA GLU A 73 0.16 10.22 7.67
C GLU A 73 -0.51 10.46 6.30
N ASP A 74 -0.12 9.66 5.32
CA ASP A 74 -0.65 9.67 3.95
C ASP A 74 -2.12 9.25 3.89
N ALA A 75 -2.48 8.16 4.57
CA ALA A 75 -3.86 7.68 4.65
C ALA A 75 -4.74 8.64 5.46
N GLU A 76 -4.19 9.24 6.52
CA GLU A 76 -4.90 10.25 7.30
C GLU A 76 -5.15 11.51 6.47
N PHE A 77 -4.13 11.98 5.74
CA PHE A 77 -4.26 13.13 4.85
C PHE A 77 -5.25 12.85 3.71
N PHE A 78 -5.27 11.63 3.18
CA PHE A 78 -6.29 11.20 2.23
C PHE A 78 -7.71 11.33 2.79
N ALA A 79 -7.94 10.92 4.04
CA ALA A 79 -9.23 11.04 4.71
C ALA A 79 -9.61 12.52 4.96
N ILE A 80 -8.65 13.38 5.32
CA ILE A 80 -8.86 14.83 5.48
C ILE A 80 -9.31 15.45 4.15
N CYS A 81 -8.63 15.14 3.04
CA CYS A 81 -9.03 15.61 1.71
C CYS A 81 -10.45 15.16 1.38
N ALA A 82 -10.78 13.89 1.61
CA ALA A 82 -12.10 13.32 1.33
C ALA A 82 -13.21 14.02 2.12
N ALA A 83 -13.03 14.20 3.44
CA ALA A 83 -14.01 14.85 4.32
C ALA A 83 -14.24 16.33 3.97
N ARG A 84 -13.25 16.99 3.37
CA ARG A 84 -13.33 18.39 2.89
C ARG A 84 -13.84 18.53 1.47
N GLY A 85 -14.02 17.41 0.72
CA GLY A 85 -14.41 17.45 -0.69
C GLY A 85 -13.27 17.79 -1.64
N GLU A 86 -12.01 17.76 -1.15
CA GLU A 86 -10.84 17.99 -1.99
C GLU A 86 -10.54 16.78 -2.85
N LYS A 87 -10.63 16.96 -4.16
CA LYS A 87 -10.33 15.90 -5.13
C LYS A 87 -8.82 15.76 -5.32
N ILE A 88 -8.31 14.56 -5.12
CA ILE A 88 -6.92 14.23 -5.41
C ILE A 88 -6.81 13.81 -6.88
N GLY A 89 -6.05 14.59 -7.66
CA GLY A 89 -5.75 14.30 -9.06
C GLY A 89 -4.74 13.17 -9.21
N PHE A 90 -4.71 12.54 -10.38
CA PHE A 90 -3.69 11.56 -10.76
C PHE A 90 -2.91 12.06 -11.96
N CYS A 91 -1.60 12.19 -11.82
CA CYS A 91 -0.69 12.59 -12.88
C CYS A 91 -0.01 11.34 -13.46
N GLU A 92 -0.48 10.88 -14.61
CA GLU A 92 0.04 9.65 -15.24
C GLU A 92 1.46 9.81 -15.77
N ASP A 93 1.87 11.02 -16.12
CA ASP A 93 3.20 11.31 -16.68
C ASP A 93 4.26 11.47 -15.58
N ALA A 94 3.85 11.81 -14.36
CA ALA A 94 4.76 11.87 -13.22
C ALA A 94 4.99 10.47 -12.65
N ILE A 95 6.27 10.07 -12.55
CA ILE A 95 6.66 8.75 -12.05
C ILE A 95 7.57 8.90 -10.84
N THR A 96 7.23 8.20 -9.78
CA THR A 96 8.05 8.06 -8.57
C THR A 96 8.54 6.63 -8.46
N TYR A 97 9.83 6.46 -8.27
CA TYR A 97 10.46 5.17 -7.99
C TYR A 97 10.78 5.07 -6.50
N ASP A 98 10.23 4.06 -5.85
CA ASP A 98 10.37 3.83 -4.42
C ASP A 98 11.15 2.53 -4.16
N GLU A 99 12.12 2.56 -3.24
CA GLU A 99 12.93 1.40 -2.89
C GLU A 99 12.17 0.50 -1.91
N GLN A 100 11.99 -0.77 -2.28
CA GLN A 100 11.22 -1.72 -1.52
C GLN A 100 12.07 -2.71 -0.74
N SER A 101 11.52 -3.24 0.34
CA SER A 101 12.13 -4.29 1.15
C SER A 101 12.44 -5.54 0.31
N LEU A 102 13.62 -6.10 0.50
CA LEU A 102 14.06 -7.33 -0.17
C LEU A 102 13.62 -8.59 0.58
N GLY A 103 13.41 -8.50 1.88
CA GLY A 103 13.09 -9.62 2.76
C GLY A 103 11.59 -9.74 3.06
N PHE A 104 11.07 -10.97 3.06
CA PHE A 104 9.65 -11.21 3.31
C PHE A 104 9.24 -10.84 4.75
N MET A 105 10.07 -11.15 5.75
CA MET A 105 9.77 -10.80 7.15
C MET A 105 9.77 -9.29 7.39
N THR A 106 10.74 -8.56 6.83
CA THR A 106 10.77 -7.10 6.87
C THR A 106 9.53 -6.51 6.19
N SER A 107 9.12 -7.10 5.06
CA SER A 107 7.89 -6.76 4.35
C SER A 107 6.64 -6.98 5.20
N LEU A 108 6.55 -8.07 5.98
CA LEU A 108 5.42 -8.32 6.88
C LEU A 108 5.32 -7.24 7.97
N ILE A 109 6.45 -6.84 8.56
CA ILE A 109 6.50 -5.78 9.58
C ILE A 109 6.02 -4.45 9.01
N GLN A 110 6.49 -4.07 7.82
CA GLN A 110 6.08 -2.86 7.13
C GLN A 110 4.57 -2.86 6.80
N ARG A 111 4.07 -3.94 6.23
CA ARG A 111 2.65 -4.07 5.86
C ARG A 111 1.72 -4.16 7.06
N LYS A 112 2.17 -4.77 8.18
CA LYS A 112 1.44 -4.72 9.45
C LYS A 112 1.25 -3.28 9.92
N ARG A 113 2.29 -2.45 9.83
CA ARG A 113 2.23 -1.02 10.16
C ARG A 113 1.17 -0.32 9.29
N TRP A 114 1.16 -0.56 7.98
CA TRP A 114 0.18 0.02 7.06
C TRP A 114 -1.25 -0.37 7.44
N MET A 115 -1.49 -1.65 7.71
CA MET A 115 -2.84 -2.12 8.06
C MET A 115 -3.31 -1.56 9.39
N SER A 116 -2.44 -1.56 10.40
CA SER A 116 -2.74 -0.96 11.70
C SER A 116 -3.03 0.55 11.57
N GLY A 117 -2.25 1.25 10.76
CA GLY A 117 -2.44 2.69 10.53
C GLY A 117 -3.77 3.00 9.83
N ILE A 118 -4.11 2.30 8.74
CA ILE A 118 -5.39 2.47 8.04
C ILE A 118 -6.58 2.26 8.99
N MET A 119 -6.52 1.25 9.87
CA MET A 119 -7.55 1.00 10.87
C MET A 119 -7.65 2.16 11.88
N GLN A 120 -6.51 2.69 12.34
CA GLN A 120 -6.48 3.84 13.25
C GLN A 120 -7.06 5.09 12.58
N VAL A 121 -6.72 5.34 11.32
CA VAL A 121 -7.26 6.49 10.57
C VAL A 121 -8.77 6.39 10.43
N LEU A 122 -9.33 5.22 10.13
CA LEU A 122 -10.78 5.06 10.03
C LEU A 122 -11.45 5.44 11.35
N VAL A 123 -10.96 4.97 12.48
CA VAL A 123 -11.52 5.31 13.81
C VAL A 123 -11.39 6.82 14.09
N LEU A 124 -10.21 7.38 13.84
CA LEU A 124 -9.92 8.80 14.12
C LEU A 124 -10.76 9.75 13.26
N LYS A 125 -10.89 9.47 11.97
CA LYS A 125 -11.57 10.34 11.00
C LYS A 125 -13.01 9.91 10.68
N PHE A 126 -13.54 8.90 11.38
CA PHE A 126 -14.88 8.37 11.14
C PHE A 126 -15.97 9.47 11.16
N ASN A 127 -16.00 10.27 12.22
CA ASN A 127 -17.01 11.33 12.38
C ASN A 127 -16.88 12.40 11.28
N ASP A 128 -15.66 12.75 10.87
CA ASP A 128 -15.43 13.75 9.83
C ASP A 128 -15.89 13.21 8.46
N LEU A 129 -15.62 11.94 8.18
CA LEU A 129 -16.08 11.27 6.96
C LEU A 129 -17.61 11.13 6.96
N ILE A 130 -18.24 10.77 8.09
CA ILE A 130 -19.71 10.72 8.19
C ILE A 130 -20.32 12.11 7.96
N ARG A 131 -19.79 13.15 8.59
CA ARG A 131 -20.25 14.52 8.31
C ARG A 131 -20.07 14.92 6.85
N GLY A 132 -18.97 14.43 6.22
CA GLY A 132 -18.70 14.63 4.81
C GLY A 132 -19.74 14.01 3.88
N LEU A 133 -20.44 12.92 4.29
CA LEU A 133 -21.53 12.30 3.50
C LEU A 133 -22.72 13.26 3.29
N PHE A 134 -22.96 14.17 4.22
CA PHE A 134 -24.09 15.09 4.17
C PHE A 134 -23.77 16.42 3.48
N ARG A 135 -22.57 16.55 2.91
CA ARG A 135 -22.16 17.74 2.14
C ARG A 135 -21.99 17.34 0.67
N LYS A 136 -22.67 18.06 -0.23
CA LYS A 136 -22.68 17.77 -1.68
C LYS A 136 -21.29 17.63 -2.27
N GLU A 137 -20.36 18.48 -1.85
CA GLU A 137 -18.98 18.55 -2.36
C GLU A 137 -18.14 17.35 -1.94
N SER A 138 -18.35 16.83 -0.72
CA SER A 138 -17.52 15.77 -0.13
C SER A 138 -18.19 14.39 -0.07
N ALA A 139 -19.50 14.29 -0.29
CA ALA A 139 -20.27 13.06 -0.09
C ALA A 139 -19.67 11.84 -0.80
N LYS A 140 -19.38 11.95 -2.08
CA LYS A 140 -18.83 10.84 -2.87
C LYS A 140 -17.41 10.44 -2.44
N TYR A 141 -16.58 11.41 -2.05
CA TYR A 141 -15.20 11.13 -1.61
C TYR A 141 -15.18 10.52 -0.21
N SER A 142 -16.05 11.02 0.69
CA SER A 142 -16.20 10.48 2.04
C SER A 142 -16.73 9.05 2.02
N LEU A 143 -17.78 8.78 1.22
CA LEU A 143 -18.34 7.44 1.04
C LEU A 143 -17.27 6.47 0.52
N ASP A 144 -16.58 6.89 -0.51
CA ASP A 144 -15.54 6.12 -1.14
C ASP A 144 -14.39 5.80 -0.19
N THR A 145 -13.95 6.76 0.62
CA THR A 145 -12.90 6.56 1.63
C THR A 145 -13.37 5.63 2.74
N LEU A 146 -14.62 5.77 3.21
CA LEU A 146 -15.21 4.86 4.19
C LEU A 146 -15.22 3.42 3.66
N ILE A 147 -15.66 3.20 2.43
CA ILE A 147 -15.66 1.87 1.79
C ILE A 147 -14.23 1.30 1.75
N GLN A 148 -13.26 2.07 1.28
CA GLN A 148 -11.87 1.61 1.18
C GLN A 148 -11.26 1.22 2.53
N PHE A 149 -11.49 2.01 3.57
CA PHE A 149 -10.90 1.76 4.88
C PHE A 149 -11.64 0.65 5.64
N THR A 150 -12.98 0.58 5.50
CA THR A 150 -13.79 -0.50 6.08
C THR A 150 -13.41 -1.86 5.49
N PHE A 151 -12.96 -1.90 4.22
CA PHE A 151 -12.56 -3.14 3.59
C PHE A 151 -11.41 -3.86 4.35
N ALA A 152 -10.50 -3.10 4.98
CA ALA A 152 -9.46 -3.68 5.83
C ALA A 152 -10.04 -4.42 7.06
N TYR A 153 -11.12 -3.90 7.65
CA TYR A 153 -11.81 -4.58 8.75
C TYR A 153 -12.57 -5.81 8.29
N ILE A 154 -13.23 -5.74 7.12
CA ILE A 154 -13.92 -6.91 6.52
C ILE A 154 -12.92 -8.03 6.28
N GLN A 155 -11.76 -7.74 5.69
CA GLN A 155 -10.71 -8.73 5.47
C GLN A 155 -10.16 -9.30 6.78
N ALA A 156 -10.05 -8.50 7.83
CA ALA A 156 -9.57 -8.94 9.14
C ALA A 156 -10.50 -9.96 9.83
N VAL A 157 -11.79 -9.97 9.47
CA VAL A 157 -12.80 -10.90 10.01
C VAL A 157 -12.80 -12.24 9.25
N ILE A 158 -12.24 -12.31 8.04
CA ILE A 158 -12.24 -13.53 7.21
C ILE A 158 -11.79 -14.78 7.97
N PRO A 159 -10.67 -14.79 8.74
CA PRO A 159 -10.24 -16.00 9.46
C PRO A 159 -11.27 -16.52 10.46
N PHE A 160 -12.06 -15.64 11.09
CA PHE A 160 -13.11 -16.04 12.04
C PHE A 160 -14.30 -16.66 11.30
N VAL A 161 -14.69 -16.09 10.14
CA VAL A 161 -15.74 -16.66 9.28
C VAL A 161 -15.32 -18.04 8.77
N LEU A 162 -14.07 -18.20 8.35
CA LEU A 162 -13.54 -19.49 7.92
C LEU A 162 -13.54 -20.51 9.09
N LEU A 163 -13.15 -20.09 10.28
CA LEU A 163 -13.20 -20.96 11.47
C LEU A 163 -14.61 -21.42 11.79
N LEU A 164 -15.60 -20.53 11.75
CA LEU A 164 -17.00 -20.88 11.94
C LEU A 164 -17.48 -21.87 10.85
N GLY A 165 -17.10 -21.68 9.59
CA GLY A 165 -17.40 -22.61 8.50
C GLY A 165 -16.81 -24.01 8.71
N ILE A 166 -15.58 -24.09 9.27
CA ILE A 166 -14.95 -25.37 9.63
C ILE A 166 -15.74 -26.08 10.74
N ILE A 167 -16.21 -25.32 11.74
CA ILE A 167 -16.97 -25.89 12.88
C ILE A 167 -18.36 -26.34 12.44
N ASP A 168 -19.06 -25.54 11.63
CA ASP A 168 -20.45 -25.83 11.19
C ASP A 168 -20.51 -26.99 10.19
N ARG A 169 -19.65 -26.96 9.16
CA ARG A 169 -19.67 -27.94 8.06
C ARG A 169 -18.27 -28.39 7.65
N PRO A 170 -17.55 -29.16 8.49
CA PRO A 170 -16.14 -29.49 8.28
C PRO A 170 -15.88 -30.21 6.96
N MET A 171 -16.73 -31.17 6.58
CA MET A 171 -16.55 -31.94 5.34
C MET A 171 -16.78 -31.10 4.10
N ALA A 172 -17.83 -30.28 4.08
CA ALA A 172 -18.07 -29.34 2.95
C ALA A 172 -16.93 -28.34 2.81
N PHE A 173 -16.39 -27.82 3.92
CA PHE A 173 -15.24 -26.92 3.92
C PHE A 173 -14.01 -27.59 3.31
N ILE A 174 -13.66 -28.81 3.78
CA ILE A 174 -12.48 -29.56 3.28
C ILE A 174 -12.62 -29.85 1.79
N HIS A 175 -13.82 -30.25 1.32
CA HIS A 175 -14.05 -30.51 -0.10
C HIS A 175 -13.96 -29.27 -0.98
N SER A 176 -14.41 -28.11 -0.50
CA SER A 176 -14.36 -26.84 -1.25
C SER A 176 -12.99 -26.16 -1.25
N LEU A 177 -12.15 -26.45 -0.25
CA LEU A 177 -10.88 -25.73 0.00
C LEU A 177 -9.91 -25.79 -1.20
N PRO A 178 -9.64 -26.94 -1.86
CA PRO A 178 -8.71 -27.00 -2.98
C PRO A 178 -9.16 -26.13 -4.16
N MET A 179 -10.45 -26.15 -4.49
CA MET A 179 -10.99 -25.35 -5.58
C MET A 179 -10.97 -23.84 -5.23
N THR A 180 -11.27 -23.49 -4.00
CA THR A 180 -11.21 -22.09 -3.51
C THR A 180 -9.78 -21.55 -3.57
N ILE A 181 -8.79 -22.34 -3.14
CA ILE A 181 -7.37 -21.97 -3.23
C ILE A 181 -6.97 -21.81 -4.70
N LEU A 182 -7.30 -22.76 -5.55
CA LEU A 182 -6.93 -22.75 -6.97
C LEU A 182 -7.54 -21.55 -7.70
N THR A 183 -8.84 -21.31 -7.52
CA THR A 183 -9.52 -20.17 -8.17
C THR A 183 -9.01 -18.84 -7.66
N GLY A 184 -8.79 -18.71 -6.35
CA GLY A 184 -8.17 -17.53 -5.76
C GLY A 184 -6.75 -17.27 -6.27
N TYR A 185 -5.94 -18.31 -6.37
CA TYR A 185 -4.59 -18.24 -6.93
C TYR A 185 -4.61 -17.76 -8.38
N ILE A 186 -5.43 -18.39 -9.24
CA ILE A 186 -5.57 -18.02 -10.66
C ILE A 186 -6.05 -16.57 -10.80
N TYR A 187 -7.04 -16.15 -10.00
CA TYR A 187 -7.55 -14.79 -10.02
C TYR A 187 -6.48 -13.75 -9.70
N ILE A 188 -5.73 -13.95 -8.62
CA ILE A 188 -4.67 -13.01 -8.20
C ILE A 188 -3.51 -13.01 -9.22
N LEU A 189 -3.14 -14.18 -9.72
CA LEU A 189 -2.10 -14.31 -10.76
C LEU A 189 -2.50 -13.60 -12.06
N SER A 190 -3.74 -13.80 -12.51
CA SER A 190 -4.27 -13.12 -13.69
C SER A 190 -4.27 -11.60 -13.52
N THR A 191 -4.67 -11.11 -12.33
CA THR A 191 -4.61 -9.69 -12.00
C THR A 191 -3.18 -9.17 -12.08
N ALA A 192 -2.19 -9.90 -11.54
CA ALA A 192 -0.77 -9.52 -11.61
C ALA A 192 -0.29 -9.38 -13.07
N LEU A 193 -0.63 -10.35 -13.93
CA LEU A 193 -0.24 -10.32 -15.34
C LEU A 193 -0.91 -9.16 -16.08
N ILE A 194 -2.21 -8.94 -15.85
CA ILE A 194 -2.98 -7.84 -16.46
C ILE A 194 -2.36 -6.48 -16.09
N VAL A 195 -2.10 -6.22 -14.80
CA VAL A 195 -1.58 -4.91 -14.39
C VAL A 195 -0.16 -4.67 -14.91
N LEU A 196 0.69 -5.70 -14.94
CA LEU A 196 2.03 -5.61 -15.51
C LEU A 196 1.99 -5.36 -17.03
N PHE A 197 1.03 -5.95 -17.73
CA PHE A 197 0.83 -5.72 -19.16
C PHE A 197 0.41 -4.26 -19.43
N PHE A 198 -0.62 -3.76 -18.73
CA PHE A 198 -1.10 -2.39 -18.91
C PHE A 198 -0.07 -1.33 -18.49
N GLU A 199 0.72 -1.59 -17.45
CA GLU A 199 1.79 -0.70 -17.01
C GLU A 199 3.09 -0.89 -17.80
N LYS A 200 3.13 -1.76 -18.84
CA LYS A 200 4.29 -2.08 -19.69
C LYS A 200 5.51 -2.50 -18.87
N ARG A 201 5.28 -3.32 -17.84
CA ARG A 201 6.31 -3.75 -16.92
C ARG A 201 6.61 -5.26 -16.95
N LEU A 202 6.07 -5.97 -17.94
CA LEU A 202 6.43 -7.36 -18.17
C LEU A 202 7.91 -7.46 -18.53
N LYS A 203 8.65 -8.26 -17.78
CA LYS A 203 10.05 -8.59 -18.03
C LYS A 203 10.30 -10.01 -17.52
N PHE A 204 11.18 -10.73 -18.18
CA PHE A 204 11.49 -12.12 -17.83
C PHE A 204 12.88 -12.18 -17.19
N SER A 205 12.93 -12.07 -15.86
CA SER A 205 14.08 -12.40 -15.04
C SER A 205 13.66 -13.37 -13.93
N ARG A 206 14.59 -14.06 -13.31
CA ARG A 206 14.31 -15.05 -12.25
C ARG A 206 13.45 -14.46 -11.12
N ASN A 207 13.83 -13.31 -10.61
CA ASN A 207 13.13 -12.68 -9.49
C ASN A 207 11.76 -12.12 -9.91
N VAL A 208 11.62 -11.64 -11.16
CA VAL A 208 10.34 -11.20 -11.71
C VAL A 208 9.36 -12.36 -11.84
N ILE A 209 9.79 -13.49 -12.40
CA ILE A 209 8.95 -14.69 -12.53
C ILE A 209 8.56 -15.20 -11.14
N ALA A 210 9.53 -15.32 -10.22
CA ALA A 210 9.27 -15.73 -8.85
C ALA A 210 8.28 -14.78 -8.15
N GLY A 211 8.42 -13.45 -8.32
CA GLY A 211 7.50 -12.45 -7.76
C GLY A 211 6.09 -12.60 -8.32
N ILE A 212 5.93 -12.83 -9.63
CA ILE A 212 4.61 -13.05 -10.25
C ILE A 212 3.96 -14.31 -9.65
N LEU A 213 4.67 -15.42 -9.60
CA LEU A 213 4.14 -16.70 -9.08
C LEU A 213 3.85 -16.64 -7.56
N LEU A 214 4.65 -15.91 -6.79
CA LEU A 214 4.48 -15.77 -5.33
C LEU A 214 3.58 -14.58 -4.93
N TYR A 215 3.11 -13.76 -5.88
CA TYR A 215 2.24 -12.63 -5.60
C TYR A 215 0.93 -13.03 -4.88
N PRO A 216 0.27 -14.17 -5.20
CA PRO A 216 -0.88 -14.63 -4.43
C PRO A 216 -0.56 -14.83 -2.94
N LEU A 217 0.59 -15.43 -2.60
CA LEU A 217 1.05 -15.58 -1.22
C LEU A 217 1.27 -14.21 -0.55
N PHE A 218 1.88 -13.26 -1.26
CA PHE A 218 2.08 -11.91 -0.79
C PHE A 218 0.74 -11.21 -0.47
N VAL A 219 -0.27 -11.33 -1.35
CA VAL A 219 -1.61 -10.73 -1.14
C VAL A 219 -2.34 -11.40 0.02
N ILE A 220 -2.37 -12.74 0.06
CA ILE A 220 -3.07 -13.48 1.14
C ILE A 220 -2.45 -13.16 2.50
N SER A 221 -1.15 -12.90 2.59
CA SER A 221 -0.49 -12.54 3.84
C SER A 221 -0.95 -11.21 4.46
N PHE A 222 -1.71 -10.36 3.75
CA PHE A 222 -2.35 -9.18 4.35
C PHE A 222 -3.45 -9.56 5.35
N ILE A 223 -4.18 -10.67 5.12
CA ILE A 223 -5.31 -11.09 5.97
C ILE A 223 -4.86 -11.30 7.43
N PRO A 224 -3.86 -12.15 7.74
CA PRO A 224 -3.42 -12.31 9.12
C PRO A 224 -2.83 -11.04 9.72
N LEU A 225 -2.20 -10.16 8.92
CA LEU A 225 -1.70 -8.87 9.40
C LEU A 225 -2.84 -7.95 9.82
N GLN A 226 -3.93 -7.92 9.05
CA GLN A 226 -5.13 -7.15 9.39
C GLN A 226 -5.81 -7.72 10.64
N THR A 227 -5.96 -9.05 10.74
CA THR A 227 -6.52 -9.71 11.92
C THR A 227 -5.74 -9.38 13.19
N VAL A 228 -4.41 -9.47 13.15
CA VAL A 228 -3.56 -9.09 14.30
C VAL A 228 -3.69 -7.60 14.62
N SER A 229 -3.88 -6.75 13.61
CA SER A 229 -4.01 -5.30 13.80
C SER A 229 -5.33 -4.89 14.47
N LEU A 230 -6.37 -5.74 14.47
CA LEU A 230 -7.59 -5.51 15.25
C LEU A 230 -7.31 -5.51 16.77
N PHE A 231 -6.39 -6.36 17.22
CA PHE A 231 -6.12 -6.57 18.65
C PHE A 231 -4.87 -5.83 19.13
N LYS A 232 -3.90 -5.61 18.24
CA LYS A 232 -2.62 -5.00 18.59
C LYS A 232 -2.29 -3.84 17.66
N LYS A 233 -2.59 -2.62 18.14
CA LYS A 233 -2.18 -1.38 17.48
C LYS A 233 -0.66 -1.33 17.37
N THR A 234 -0.16 -0.91 16.22
CA THR A 234 1.25 -0.57 16.04
C THR A 234 1.39 0.94 16.24
N VAL A 235 2.22 1.33 17.20
CA VAL A 235 2.46 2.75 17.55
C VAL A 235 3.90 3.13 17.22
N ASP A 236 4.83 2.16 17.31
CA ASP A 236 6.25 2.41 17.10
C ASP A 236 6.60 2.37 15.60
N TRP A 237 7.29 3.41 15.15
CA TRP A 237 7.88 3.47 13.83
C TRP A 237 9.33 3.02 13.89
N LYS A 238 9.66 1.96 13.16
CA LYS A 238 11.05 1.57 12.89
C LYS A 238 11.34 1.89 11.43
N GLU A 239 12.42 2.63 11.22
CA GLU A 239 12.90 2.93 9.88
C GLU A 239 13.21 1.63 9.12
N THR A 240 12.73 1.55 7.88
CA THR A 240 13.08 0.43 7.00
C THR A 240 14.48 0.67 6.49
N GLU A 241 15.41 -0.26 6.73
CA GLU A 241 16.75 -0.16 6.18
C GLU A 241 16.67 -0.18 4.65
N HIS A 242 17.05 0.92 4.04
CA HIS A 242 17.24 1.03 2.60
C HIS A 242 18.71 0.74 2.29
N THR A 243 18.96 -0.08 1.28
CA THR A 243 20.33 -0.42 0.86
C THR A 243 21.01 0.72 0.15
N GLY A 244 20.28 1.80 -0.12
CA GLY A 244 20.80 3.11 -0.51
C GLY A 244 21.71 3.11 -1.73
N VAL A 245 21.47 2.27 -2.73
CA VAL A 245 22.34 2.25 -3.91
C VAL A 245 21.55 2.13 -5.20
N ARG A 246 21.87 3.06 -6.07
CA ARG A 246 21.78 3.14 -7.53
C ARG A 246 20.62 3.93 -8.08
N MET A 247 20.95 5.13 -8.46
CA MET A 247 20.38 5.73 -9.67
C MET A 247 20.74 4.84 -10.86
N TYR A 248 19.85 4.73 -11.83
CA TYR A 248 20.06 3.99 -13.07
C TYR A 248 21.38 4.46 -13.71
N GLY A 249 22.39 3.59 -13.78
CA GLY A 249 23.69 3.88 -14.41
C GLY A 249 24.95 3.76 -13.55
N GLU A 250 24.86 3.67 -12.22
CA GLU A 250 26.06 3.54 -11.38
C GLU A 250 26.47 2.08 -11.10
N LYS A 251 27.70 1.74 -11.47
CA LYS A 251 28.32 0.45 -11.15
C LYS A 251 28.65 0.36 -9.66
N SER A 252 28.28 -0.75 -9.02
CA SER A 252 28.50 -1.05 -7.61
C SER A 252 29.96 -0.99 -7.19
N ASN A 253 30.28 -0.09 -6.29
CA ASN A 253 31.54 -0.08 -5.56
C ASN A 253 31.32 -0.66 -4.15
N LYS A 254 31.18 -2.01 -4.07
CA LYS A 254 30.91 -2.77 -2.83
C LYS A 254 32.01 -2.69 -1.75
N LYS A 255 33.13 -1.97 -1.97
CA LYS A 255 34.31 -2.01 -1.07
C LYS A 255 34.35 -0.97 0.03
N ASN A 256 33.49 0.04 0.08
CA ASN A 256 33.68 1.17 0.99
C ASN A 256 32.79 1.23 2.25
N HIS A 257 31.75 0.36 2.38
CA HIS A 257 30.89 0.43 3.56
C HIS A 257 31.44 -0.27 4.81
N HIS A 258 32.31 -1.28 4.67
CA HIS A 258 32.93 -1.93 5.84
C HIS A 258 33.99 -1.07 6.54
N LYS A 259 34.64 -0.15 5.81
CA LYS A 259 35.68 0.73 6.42
C LYS A 259 35.16 1.93 7.18
N LYS A 260 33.91 2.37 6.94
CA LYS A 260 33.34 3.50 7.69
C LYS A 260 32.77 3.10 9.06
N LYS A 261 32.26 1.87 9.23
CA LYS A 261 31.79 1.39 10.55
C LYS A 261 32.94 1.15 11.55
N GLN A 262 34.14 0.78 11.09
CA GLN A 262 35.30 0.61 12.00
C GLN A 262 35.95 1.92 12.46
N LYS A 263 35.81 3.02 11.70
CA LYS A 263 36.39 4.33 12.12
C LYS A 263 35.51 5.11 13.09
N HIS A 264 34.23 4.76 13.26
CA HIS A 264 33.36 5.46 14.22
C HIS A 264 33.44 4.89 15.62
N ASN A 265 33.81 3.60 15.77
CA ASN A 265 33.99 2.97 17.08
C ASN A 265 35.36 3.21 17.74
N HIS A 266 36.30 3.88 17.07
CA HIS A 266 37.61 4.24 17.64
C HIS A 266 37.73 5.71 18.05
N LYS A 267 36.63 6.48 18.04
CA LYS A 267 36.63 7.89 18.48
C LYS A 267 35.78 8.15 19.73
N VAL A 268 35.28 7.07 20.37
CA VAL A 268 34.56 7.17 21.67
C VAL A 268 35.17 6.12 22.59
N SER A 269 36.44 6.29 22.92
CA SER A 269 37.13 5.69 24.07
C SER A 269 38.13 6.67 24.56
#